data_d5400ae4ad652b49f82f1f84d21d8a56
#
_entry.id   d5400ae4ad652b49f82f1f84d21d8a56
#
_cell.length_a   1.000
_cell.length_b   1.000
_cell.length_c   1.000
_cell.angle_alpha   90.00
_cell.angle_beta   90.00
_cell.angle_gamma   90.00
#
_symmetry.space_group_name_H-M   'P 1'
#
loop_
_entity.id
_entity.type
_entity.pdbx_description
1 polymer ?
#
loop_
_entity_poly.entity_id
_entity_poly.type
_entity_poly.pdbx_seq_one_letter_code
_entity_poly.pdbx_strand_id
1 'polypeptide(L)'
;MNKLFKVFAIAAMMCMGSQAVAQTRGAMFLGASFPMRDFAEFDEFNEFALTSTDVTNEDGGANIGFNAGFKWYFNVGVKGLGVMLSVDGIYNGPCEDLKNTYRNQEGESGGQLLGSSFRYNATPKYINVPGMLGLNYIYYLNPSFAIYAEGGVGGNIRFVTNMESVSRATVLGVETQTISIQEYDKAFSIAYQAGFGIEVAKNLVIGCSFYDLGAAAVKGDQTIKTKTLNDNVTNTTKDYRELGTVHPVMFLGRIGFIF
;
A
#
# COMPACT_ATOMS: atom_id res chain seq x y z
N MET A 1 20.02 23.77 -1.38
CA MET A 1 20.33 22.48 -2.06
C MET A 1 20.93 21.55 -1.02
N ASN A 2 20.17 20.55 -0.56
CA ASN A 2 20.49 19.72 0.61
C ASN A 2 21.79 18.90 0.44
N LYS A 3 22.56 18.78 1.52
CA LYS A 3 23.81 17.99 1.58
C LYS A 3 23.61 16.54 1.10
N LEU A 4 22.41 15.97 1.35
CA LEU A 4 22.02 14.63 0.89
C LEU A 4 22.01 14.52 -0.66
N PHE A 5 21.53 15.54 -1.36
CA PHE A 5 21.51 15.54 -2.84
C PHE A 5 22.92 15.58 -3.44
N LYS A 6 23.86 16.27 -2.78
CA LYS A 6 25.27 16.28 -3.20
C LYS A 6 25.93 14.92 -3.01
N VAL A 7 25.65 14.22 -1.90
CA VAL A 7 26.18 12.87 -1.66
C VAL A 7 25.62 11.88 -2.67
N PHE A 8 24.33 11.96 -3.01
CA PHE A 8 23.71 11.13 -4.04
C PHE A 8 24.28 11.40 -5.44
N ALA A 9 24.49 12.68 -5.79
CA ALA A 9 25.10 13.06 -7.05
C ALA A 9 26.57 12.61 -7.18
N ILE A 10 27.32 12.66 -6.08
CA ILE A 10 28.72 12.18 -6.03
C ILE A 10 28.77 10.65 -6.13
N ALA A 11 27.89 9.93 -5.43
CA ALA A 11 27.80 8.47 -5.55
C ALA A 11 27.40 8.04 -6.96
N ALA A 12 26.46 8.71 -7.60
CA ALA A 12 26.06 8.48 -8.98
C ALA A 12 27.21 8.77 -9.98
N MET A 13 27.97 9.85 -9.77
CA MET A 13 29.15 10.18 -10.60
C MET A 13 30.30 9.20 -10.41
N MET A 14 30.55 8.70 -9.20
CA MET A 14 31.57 7.67 -8.97
C MET A 14 31.23 6.34 -9.66
N CYS A 15 29.95 5.99 -9.76
CA CYS A 15 29.48 4.83 -10.51
C CYS A 15 29.66 4.98 -12.04
N MET A 16 29.66 6.21 -12.57
CA MET A 16 29.84 6.48 -13.99
C MET A 16 31.33 6.58 -14.42
N GLY A 17 32.25 6.73 -13.48
CA GLY A 17 33.68 6.96 -13.75
C GLY A 17 34.52 5.71 -13.92
N SER A 18 34.05 4.52 -13.61
CA SER A 18 34.78 3.29 -13.87
C SER A 18 34.45 2.76 -15.26
N GLN A 19 35.39 2.89 -16.20
CA GLN A 19 35.33 2.25 -17.52
C GLN A 19 35.56 0.71 -17.47
N ALA A 20 35.16 0.05 -16.40
CA ALA A 20 34.81 -1.34 -16.47
C ALA A 20 33.50 -1.41 -17.22
N VAL A 21 33.43 -2.13 -18.34
CA VAL A 21 32.22 -2.42 -19.11
C VAL A 21 31.21 -3.11 -18.14
N ALA A 22 30.55 -2.31 -17.34
CA ALA A 22 29.46 -2.75 -16.49
C ALA A 22 28.33 -3.10 -17.45
N GLN A 23 28.13 -4.38 -17.73
CA GLN A 23 26.93 -4.83 -18.43
C GLN A 23 25.75 -4.45 -17.55
N THR A 24 25.15 -3.33 -17.89
CA THR A 24 23.88 -2.93 -17.29
C THR A 24 22.80 -3.81 -17.87
N ARG A 25 22.03 -4.43 -17.01
CA ARG A 25 20.88 -5.27 -17.41
C ARG A 25 19.62 -4.59 -16.91
N GLY A 26 18.67 -4.38 -17.80
CA GLY A 26 17.32 -3.93 -17.47
C GLY A 26 16.40 -5.14 -17.34
N ALA A 27 15.43 -5.06 -16.43
CA ALA A 27 14.37 -6.05 -16.34
C ALA A 27 13.03 -5.37 -16.07
N MET A 28 11.99 -5.88 -16.71
CA MET A 28 10.60 -5.48 -16.47
C MET A 28 9.87 -6.65 -15.83
N PHE A 29 9.06 -6.38 -14.82
CA PHE A 29 8.33 -7.37 -14.06
C PHE A 29 6.84 -7.06 -14.03
N LEU A 30 6.04 -8.12 -14.08
CA LEU A 30 4.60 -8.11 -13.82
C LEU A 30 4.28 -9.24 -12.85
N GLY A 31 3.25 -9.06 -12.02
CA GLY A 31 2.87 -10.12 -11.10
C GLY A 31 1.69 -9.81 -10.21
N ALA A 32 1.46 -10.72 -9.26
CA ALA A 32 0.44 -10.59 -8.24
C ALA A 32 1.05 -10.05 -6.94
N SER A 33 0.25 -9.28 -6.20
CA SER A 33 0.56 -8.76 -4.87
C SER A 33 -0.35 -9.42 -3.85
N PHE A 34 0.24 -10.05 -2.84
CA PHE A 34 -0.46 -10.72 -1.74
C PHE A 34 -0.20 -9.92 -0.46
N PRO A 35 -1.16 -9.15 0.03
CA PRO A 35 -1.03 -8.42 1.29
C PRO A 35 -0.93 -9.41 2.44
N MET A 36 -0.24 -9.00 3.51
CA MET A 36 0.05 -9.83 4.69
C MET A 36 -0.13 -9.01 5.96
N ARG A 37 -0.34 -9.70 7.08
CA ARG A 37 -0.50 -9.13 8.43
C ARG A 37 -1.65 -8.12 8.46
N ASP A 38 -1.54 -7.14 9.30
CA ASP A 38 -2.53 -6.08 9.53
C ASP A 38 -2.96 -5.38 8.22
N PHE A 39 -2.08 -5.36 7.20
CA PHE A 39 -2.46 -4.82 5.89
C PHE A 39 -3.50 -5.66 5.15
N ALA A 40 -3.55 -6.96 5.39
CA ALA A 40 -4.56 -7.87 4.82
C ALA A 40 -5.81 -7.99 5.71
N GLU A 41 -5.67 -7.69 7.00
CA GLU A 41 -6.72 -7.88 7.98
C GLU A 41 -7.71 -6.72 7.97
N PHE A 42 -8.94 -7.02 8.31
CA PHE A 42 -10.01 -6.08 8.53
C PHE A 42 -10.73 -6.49 9.82
N ASP A 43 -10.53 -5.70 10.88
CA ASP A 43 -11.22 -5.92 12.14
C ASP A 43 -12.55 -5.15 12.16
N GLU A 44 -13.64 -5.89 12.13
CA GLU A 44 -14.99 -5.35 12.20
C GLU A 44 -15.28 -4.63 13.53
N PHE A 45 -14.58 -4.94 14.61
CA PHE A 45 -14.84 -4.38 15.94
C PHE A 45 -14.41 -2.92 16.08
N ASN A 46 -13.44 -2.47 15.31
CA ASN A 46 -13.00 -1.08 15.33
C ASN A 46 -13.98 -0.09 14.67
N GLU A 47 -15.03 -0.57 14.03
CA GLU A 47 -16.05 0.29 13.41
C GLU A 47 -16.90 1.08 14.42
N PHE A 48 -16.99 0.64 15.67
CA PHE A 48 -17.67 1.41 16.73
C PHE A 48 -16.88 2.64 17.18
N ALA A 49 -15.62 2.74 16.82
CA ALA A 49 -14.78 3.92 17.09
C ALA A 49 -15.11 5.16 16.23
N LEU A 50 -16.21 5.16 15.49
CA LEU A 50 -16.72 6.37 14.79
C LEU A 50 -17.01 7.56 15.73
N THR A 51 -16.99 7.34 17.04
CA THR A 51 -17.12 8.38 18.06
C THR A 51 -15.86 8.58 18.91
N SER A 52 -14.85 7.73 18.82
CA SER A 52 -13.60 7.88 19.57
C SER A 52 -12.56 8.62 18.73
N THR A 53 -11.92 9.59 19.36
CA THR A 53 -10.86 10.43 18.79
C THR A 53 -9.54 9.68 18.59
N ASP A 54 -9.45 8.42 19.01
CA ASP A 54 -8.24 7.59 18.96
C ASP A 54 -8.48 6.36 18.06
N VAL A 55 -8.57 6.57 16.76
CA VAL A 55 -8.57 5.47 15.81
C VAL A 55 -7.13 5.16 15.43
N THR A 56 -6.45 4.35 16.23
CA THR A 56 -5.23 3.64 15.84
C THR A 56 -5.60 2.38 15.09
N ASN A 57 -6.32 2.52 13.97
CA ASN A 57 -6.63 1.37 13.14
C ASN A 57 -5.43 1.13 12.23
N GLU A 58 -4.67 0.06 12.48
CA GLU A 58 -3.53 -0.37 11.67
C GLU A 58 -3.96 -1.31 10.54
N ASP A 59 -5.19 -1.79 10.58
CA ASP A 59 -5.75 -2.74 9.63
C ASP A 59 -6.00 -2.08 8.27
N GLY A 60 -5.41 -2.66 7.23
CA GLY A 60 -5.52 -2.12 5.87
C GLY A 60 -6.75 -2.61 5.12
N GLY A 61 -7.28 -3.78 5.45
CA GLY A 61 -8.37 -4.41 4.71
C GLY A 61 -8.04 -4.60 3.23
N ALA A 62 -6.77 -4.84 2.89
CA ALA A 62 -6.32 -4.97 1.52
C ALA A 62 -6.48 -6.40 1.00
N ASN A 63 -6.87 -6.54 -0.27
CA ASN A 63 -6.98 -7.82 -0.96
C ASN A 63 -5.82 -8.02 -1.95
N ILE A 64 -5.76 -9.22 -2.53
CA ILE A 64 -4.85 -9.55 -3.61
C ILE A 64 -4.94 -8.48 -4.70
N GLY A 65 -3.78 -8.07 -5.18
CA GLY A 65 -3.63 -7.05 -6.19
C GLY A 65 -2.65 -7.46 -7.29
N PHE A 66 -2.15 -6.47 -7.98
CA PHE A 66 -1.14 -6.67 -9.01
C PHE A 66 0.04 -5.71 -8.84
N ASN A 67 1.16 -6.07 -9.43
CA ASN A 67 2.35 -5.21 -9.46
C ASN A 67 2.96 -5.20 -10.86
N ALA A 68 3.60 -4.06 -11.17
CA ALA A 68 4.43 -3.89 -12.35
C ALA A 68 5.65 -3.07 -11.96
N GLY A 69 6.82 -3.38 -12.48
CA GLY A 69 8.02 -2.65 -12.11
C GLY A 69 9.18 -2.86 -13.04
N PHE A 70 10.18 -2.01 -12.82
CA PHE A 70 11.45 -2.03 -13.53
C PHE A 70 12.59 -2.19 -12.54
N LYS A 71 13.60 -2.96 -12.93
CA LYS A 71 14.86 -3.10 -12.22
C LYS A 71 16.04 -2.90 -13.15
N TRP A 72 17.06 -2.22 -12.66
CA TRP A 72 18.34 -2.07 -13.30
C TRP A 72 19.40 -2.72 -12.43
N TYR A 73 20.25 -3.52 -13.03
CA TYR A 73 21.35 -4.21 -12.38
C TYR A 73 22.66 -3.72 -12.94
N PHE A 74 23.53 -3.23 -12.08
CA PHE A 74 24.86 -2.72 -12.41
C PHE A 74 25.89 -3.65 -11.83
N ASN A 75 26.69 -4.30 -12.67
CA ASN A 75 27.75 -5.19 -12.22
C ASN A 75 28.85 -4.39 -11.50
N VAL A 76 29.29 -4.82 -10.34
CA VAL A 76 30.31 -4.14 -9.53
C VAL A 76 31.71 -4.76 -9.70
N GLY A 77 31.93 -5.56 -10.75
CA GLY A 77 33.22 -6.20 -11.02
C GLY A 77 33.45 -7.52 -10.27
N VAL A 78 32.60 -7.91 -9.37
CA VAL A 78 32.59 -9.22 -8.70
C VAL A 78 31.61 -10.13 -9.41
N LYS A 79 32.04 -11.33 -9.80
CA LYS A 79 31.20 -12.27 -10.54
C LYS A 79 29.89 -12.55 -9.81
N GLY A 80 28.78 -12.24 -10.46
CA GLY A 80 27.43 -12.45 -9.95
C GLY A 80 26.90 -11.37 -9.00
N LEU A 81 27.75 -10.51 -8.47
CA LEU A 81 27.34 -9.42 -7.59
C LEU A 81 27.04 -8.15 -8.38
N GLY A 82 25.93 -7.50 -8.07
CA GLY A 82 25.54 -6.24 -8.67
C GLY A 82 24.85 -5.30 -7.69
N VAL A 83 24.80 -4.03 -8.06
CA VAL A 83 23.91 -3.04 -7.44
C VAL A 83 22.60 -3.05 -8.20
N MET A 84 21.50 -3.00 -7.48
CA MET A 84 20.15 -2.97 -8.02
C MET A 84 19.52 -1.62 -7.73
N LEU A 85 18.87 -1.06 -8.74
CA LEU A 85 17.91 0.04 -8.61
C LEU A 85 16.56 -0.46 -9.11
N SER A 86 15.49 -0.27 -8.32
CA SER A 86 14.15 -0.66 -8.76
C SER A 86 13.10 0.41 -8.48
N VAL A 87 12.08 0.41 -9.31
CA VAL A 87 10.84 1.17 -9.10
C VAL A 87 9.67 0.25 -9.44
N ASP A 88 8.75 0.11 -8.51
CA ASP A 88 7.56 -0.73 -8.66
C ASP A 88 6.29 0.11 -8.49
N GLY A 89 5.23 -0.26 -9.17
CA GLY A 89 3.86 0.17 -8.92
C GLY A 89 3.08 -1.03 -8.41
N ILE A 90 2.50 -0.92 -7.21
CA ILE A 90 1.79 -2.01 -6.54
C ILE A 90 0.38 -1.51 -6.22
N TYR A 91 -0.61 -2.23 -6.70
CA TYR A 91 -2.02 -1.96 -6.45
C TYR A 91 -2.64 -3.08 -5.64
N ASN A 92 -3.37 -2.72 -4.58
CA ASN A 92 -4.21 -3.62 -3.80
C ASN A 92 -5.62 -3.02 -3.67
N GLY A 93 -6.62 -3.82 -4.01
CA GLY A 93 -8.02 -3.47 -3.79
C GLY A 93 -8.44 -3.72 -2.34
N PRO A 94 -9.67 -3.35 -1.95
CA PRO A 94 -10.23 -3.67 -0.65
C PRO A 94 -10.58 -5.16 -0.55
N CYS A 95 -10.52 -5.74 0.64
CA CYS A 95 -11.01 -7.09 0.91
C CYS A 95 -12.53 -7.20 0.68
N GLU A 96 -13.03 -8.43 0.56
CA GLU A 96 -14.45 -8.64 0.31
C GLU A 96 -15.30 -8.27 1.53
N ASP A 97 -14.80 -8.51 2.73
CA ASP A 97 -15.48 -8.16 3.97
C ASP A 97 -15.74 -6.66 4.05
N LEU A 98 -14.71 -5.85 3.77
CA LEU A 98 -14.86 -4.40 3.72
C LEU A 98 -15.86 -3.93 2.63
N LYS A 99 -15.90 -4.59 1.47
CA LYS A 99 -16.85 -4.25 0.38
C LYS A 99 -18.29 -4.59 0.75
N ASN A 100 -18.49 -5.69 1.46
CA ASN A 100 -19.79 -6.26 1.71
C ASN A 100 -20.34 -5.90 3.10
N THR A 101 -19.60 -5.11 3.89
CA THR A 101 -20.04 -4.72 5.21
C THR A 101 -21.34 -3.92 5.10
N TYR A 102 -22.40 -4.57 5.50
CA TYR A 102 -23.71 -3.99 5.72
C TYR A 102 -24.24 -4.51 7.03
N ARG A 103 -24.51 -3.61 7.96
CA ARG A 103 -25.04 -3.98 9.28
C ARG A 103 -26.37 -3.30 9.53
N ASN A 104 -27.33 -4.10 9.90
CA ASN A 104 -28.56 -3.63 10.52
C ASN A 104 -28.52 -4.01 11.99
N GLN A 105 -28.65 -3.02 12.85
CA GLN A 105 -28.79 -3.22 14.27
C GLN A 105 -30.19 -2.74 14.68
N GLU A 106 -30.97 -3.63 15.23
CA GLU A 106 -32.22 -3.32 15.85
C GLU A 106 -32.09 -3.65 17.34
N GLY A 107 -32.52 -2.75 18.20
CA GLY A 107 -32.44 -2.94 19.64
C GLY A 107 -33.39 -2.03 20.40
N GLU A 108 -33.66 -2.41 21.63
CA GLU A 108 -34.41 -1.58 22.58
C GLU A 108 -33.43 -0.88 23.52
N SER A 109 -33.50 0.44 23.59
CA SER A 109 -32.82 1.22 24.61
C SER A 109 -33.85 2.04 25.36
N GLY A 110 -34.02 1.74 26.64
CA GLY A 110 -35.00 2.44 27.49
C GLY A 110 -36.44 2.31 27.04
N GLY A 111 -36.83 1.18 26.45
CA GLY A 111 -38.19 0.91 25.96
C GLY A 111 -38.47 1.50 24.58
N GLN A 112 -37.47 1.95 23.86
CA GLN A 112 -37.61 2.50 22.51
C GLN A 112 -36.80 1.69 21.49
N LEU A 113 -37.41 1.41 20.34
CA LEU A 113 -36.75 0.73 19.22
C LEU A 113 -35.69 1.64 18.59
N LEU A 114 -34.46 1.17 18.60
CA LEU A 114 -33.37 1.77 17.89
C LEU A 114 -33.10 0.94 16.63
N GLY A 115 -33.43 1.52 15.46
CA GLY A 115 -33.02 0.98 14.18
C GLY A 115 -31.71 1.68 13.73
N SER A 116 -30.68 0.94 13.46
CA SER A 116 -29.46 1.48 12.87
C SER A 116 -28.96 0.65 11.70
N SER A 117 -28.40 1.30 10.71
CA SER A 117 -27.74 0.62 9.58
C SER A 117 -26.44 1.33 9.23
N PHE A 118 -25.44 0.56 8.84
CA PHE A 118 -24.13 1.06 8.42
C PHE A 118 -23.70 0.37 7.12
N ARG A 119 -23.09 1.12 6.20
CA ARG A 119 -22.51 0.59 4.98
C ARG A 119 -21.38 1.48 4.45
N TYR A 120 -20.44 0.90 3.70
CA TYR A 120 -19.51 1.64 2.88
C TYR A 120 -20.07 1.84 1.47
N ASN A 121 -20.09 3.07 0.98
CA ASN A 121 -20.39 3.40 -0.42
C ASN A 121 -19.12 3.38 -1.26
N ALA A 122 -17.99 3.77 -0.69
CA ALA A 122 -16.67 3.68 -1.31
C ALA A 122 -15.67 3.13 -0.31
N THR A 123 -14.86 2.17 -0.75
CA THR A 123 -13.83 1.51 0.06
C THR A 123 -12.44 1.93 -0.40
N PRO A 124 -11.44 2.02 0.50
CA PRO A 124 -10.09 2.43 0.15
C PRO A 124 -9.43 1.43 -0.80
N LYS A 125 -8.64 1.95 -1.72
CA LYS A 125 -7.73 1.19 -2.58
C LYS A 125 -6.34 1.75 -2.39
N TYR A 126 -5.34 0.89 -2.42
CA TYR A 126 -3.97 1.23 -2.12
C TYR A 126 -3.11 1.18 -3.37
N ILE A 127 -2.39 2.25 -3.64
CA ILE A 127 -1.36 2.31 -4.67
C ILE A 127 -0.06 2.67 -3.97
N ASN A 128 0.91 1.76 -4.00
CA ASN A 128 2.24 1.96 -3.45
C ASN A 128 3.26 2.07 -4.59
N VAL A 129 4.17 3.02 -4.49
CA VAL A 129 5.24 3.24 -5.46
C VAL A 129 6.57 3.23 -4.72
N PRO A 130 7.12 2.04 -4.40
CA PRO A 130 8.45 1.94 -3.81
C PRO A 130 9.55 2.16 -4.84
N GLY A 131 10.55 2.98 -4.45
CA GLY A 131 11.83 3.11 -5.15
C GLY A 131 12.94 2.55 -4.27
N MET A 132 13.69 1.56 -4.75
CA MET A 132 14.64 0.79 -3.94
C MET A 132 16.06 0.86 -4.53
N LEU A 133 17.04 0.94 -3.65
CA LEU A 133 18.46 0.72 -3.93
C LEU A 133 18.92 -0.49 -3.14
N GLY A 134 19.63 -1.41 -3.78
CA GLY A 134 20.02 -2.64 -3.12
C GLY A 134 21.17 -3.37 -3.82
N LEU A 135 21.33 -4.59 -3.39
CA LEU A 135 22.29 -5.53 -3.96
C LEU A 135 21.53 -6.71 -4.56
N ASN A 136 22.08 -7.28 -5.60
CA ASN A 136 21.67 -8.55 -6.16
C ASN A 136 22.85 -9.48 -6.31
N TYR A 137 22.63 -10.77 -6.16
CA TYR A 137 23.60 -11.80 -6.44
C TYR A 137 22.98 -12.85 -7.35
N ILE A 138 23.68 -13.16 -8.46
CA ILE A 138 23.25 -14.14 -9.46
C ILE A 138 24.27 -15.26 -9.51
N TYR A 139 23.82 -16.49 -9.32
CA TYR A 139 24.61 -17.70 -9.43
C TYR A 139 24.19 -18.51 -10.66
N TYR A 140 25.08 -18.61 -11.64
CA TYR A 140 24.84 -19.35 -12.88
C TYR A 140 25.11 -20.82 -12.68
N LEU A 141 24.05 -21.65 -12.75
CA LEU A 141 24.13 -23.11 -12.72
C LEU A 141 24.65 -23.64 -14.06
N ASN A 142 24.21 -23.04 -15.15
CA ASN A 142 24.65 -23.33 -16.51
C ASN A 142 24.38 -22.08 -17.40
N PRO A 143 24.76 -22.08 -18.69
CA PRO A 143 24.55 -20.94 -19.59
C PRO A 143 23.09 -20.51 -19.77
N SER A 144 22.13 -21.38 -19.47
CA SER A 144 20.70 -21.13 -19.65
C SER A 144 19.91 -21.00 -18.33
N PHE A 145 20.56 -21.23 -17.18
CA PHE A 145 19.88 -21.27 -15.90
C PHE A 145 20.70 -20.62 -14.80
N ALA A 146 20.11 -19.68 -14.11
CA ALA A 146 20.70 -19.05 -12.95
C ALA A 146 19.67 -18.92 -11.82
N ILE A 147 20.15 -18.86 -10.59
CA ILE A 147 19.37 -18.45 -9.42
C ILE A 147 19.85 -17.06 -8.99
N TYR A 148 18.95 -16.26 -8.47
CA TYR A 148 19.31 -14.96 -7.92
C TYR A 148 18.68 -14.72 -6.56
N ALA A 149 19.35 -13.87 -5.79
CA ALA A 149 18.81 -13.29 -4.56
C ALA A 149 19.08 -11.79 -4.58
N GLU A 150 18.20 -11.03 -4.00
CA GLU A 150 18.31 -9.56 -3.95
C GLU A 150 17.79 -9.01 -2.63
N GLY A 151 18.30 -7.86 -2.23
CA GLY A 151 17.83 -7.14 -1.06
C GLY A 151 18.09 -5.65 -1.20
N GLY A 152 17.21 -4.83 -0.68
CA GLY A 152 17.33 -3.39 -0.81
C GLY A 152 16.54 -2.61 0.21
N VAL A 153 16.85 -1.33 0.28
CA VAL A 153 16.18 -0.33 1.10
C VAL A 153 15.85 0.87 0.23
N GLY A 154 14.77 1.57 0.56
CA GLY A 154 14.35 2.73 -0.21
C GLY A 154 13.24 3.51 0.42
N GLY A 155 12.48 4.21 -0.40
CA GLY A 155 11.31 4.97 0.00
C GLY A 155 10.06 4.50 -0.74
N ASN A 156 8.93 4.61 -0.09
CA ASN A 156 7.64 4.32 -0.67
C ASN A 156 6.75 5.57 -0.65
N ILE A 157 6.08 5.83 -1.76
CA ILE A 157 4.99 6.80 -1.85
C ILE A 157 3.69 6.02 -1.90
N ARG A 158 2.79 6.33 -0.98
CA ARG A 158 1.48 5.69 -0.90
C ARG A 158 0.38 6.65 -1.26
N PHE A 159 -0.57 6.15 -2.03
CA PHE A 159 -1.82 6.81 -2.36
C PHE A 159 -2.96 5.91 -1.87
N VAL A 160 -3.90 6.49 -1.16
CA VAL A 160 -5.13 5.81 -0.74
C VAL A 160 -6.30 6.52 -1.41
N THR A 161 -7.22 5.78 -2.00
CA THR A 161 -8.43 6.40 -2.57
C THR A 161 -9.42 6.71 -1.46
N ASN A 162 -10.31 7.68 -1.71
CA ASN A 162 -11.29 8.13 -0.74
C ASN A 162 -12.18 6.98 -0.22
N MET A 163 -12.55 7.10 1.04
CA MET A 163 -13.51 6.22 1.70
C MET A 163 -14.80 6.99 2.00
N GLU A 164 -15.94 6.38 1.75
CA GLU A 164 -17.25 6.93 2.08
C GLU A 164 -18.07 5.89 2.84
N SER A 165 -18.52 6.27 4.03
CA SER A 165 -19.45 5.47 4.82
C SER A 165 -20.75 6.21 5.06
N VAL A 166 -21.83 5.44 5.17
CA VAL A 166 -23.18 5.95 5.45
C VAL A 166 -23.75 5.18 6.61
N SER A 167 -24.09 5.88 7.66
CA SER A 167 -24.87 5.34 8.78
C SER A 167 -26.25 5.97 8.85
N ARG A 168 -27.23 5.19 9.24
CA ARG A 168 -28.58 5.66 9.57
C ARG A 168 -28.95 5.17 10.95
N ALA A 169 -29.57 6.04 11.72
CA ALA A 169 -30.06 5.71 13.04
C ALA A 169 -31.41 6.37 13.25
N THR A 170 -32.32 5.64 13.87
CA THR A 170 -33.64 6.18 14.31
C THR A 170 -33.65 6.18 15.83
N VAL A 171 -33.70 7.37 16.42
CA VAL A 171 -33.75 7.57 17.85
C VAL A 171 -35.01 8.40 18.17
N LEU A 172 -35.89 7.91 19.04
CA LEU A 172 -37.12 8.60 19.43
C LEU A 172 -38.02 8.98 18.21
N GLY A 173 -38.02 8.16 17.16
CA GLY A 173 -38.79 8.45 15.95
C GLY A 173 -38.19 9.50 15.03
N VAL A 174 -37.00 10.01 15.37
CA VAL A 174 -36.24 10.92 14.53
C VAL A 174 -35.19 10.10 13.73
N GLU A 175 -35.33 10.06 12.42
CA GLU A 175 -34.39 9.41 11.53
C GLU A 175 -33.26 10.35 11.14
N THR A 176 -32.03 9.94 11.42
CA THR A 176 -30.80 10.68 11.10
C THR A 176 -29.92 9.86 10.18
N GLN A 177 -29.42 10.48 9.13
CA GLN A 177 -28.43 9.92 8.23
C GLN A 177 -27.10 10.67 8.39
N THR A 178 -26.03 9.94 8.65
CA THR A 178 -24.67 10.49 8.69
C THR A 178 -23.86 9.91 7.53
N ILE A 179 -23.24 10.79 6.74
CA ILE A 179 -22.33 10.43 5.67
C ILE A 179 -20.95 10.93 6.08
N SER A 180 -19.98 10.03 6.17
CA SER A 180 -18.58 10.36 6.44
C SER A 180 -17.77 10.10 5.18
N ILE A 181 -17.08 11.14 4.70
CA ILE A 181 -16.18 11.10 3.55
C ILE A 181 -14.79 11.37 4.07
N GLN A 182 -13.85 10.47 3.79
CA GLN A 182 -12.44 10.61 4.12
C GLN A 182 -11.63 10.73 2.82
N GLU A 183 -10.93 11.85 2.68
CA GLU A 183 -10.06 12.15 1.54
C GLU A 183 -8.62 12.11 2.03
N TYR A 184 -7.81 11.22 1.45
CA TYR A 184 -6.47 10.91 1.96
C TYR A 184 -5.38 11.62 1.20
N ASP A 185 -4.42 12.17 1.93
CA ASP A 185 -3.19 12.70 1.39
C ASP A 185 -2.19 11.57 1.08
N LYS A 186 -1.17 11.92 0.30
CA LYS A 186 -0.04 11.04 0.04
C LYS A 186 0.79 10.82 1.30
N ALA A 187 1.14 9.57 1.58
CA ALA A 187 2.01 9.23 2.68
C ALA A 187 3.38 8.72 2.17
N PHE A 188 4.42 8.97 2.95
CA PHE A 188 5.78 8.55 2.68
C PHE A 188 6.29 7.66 3.80
N SER A 189 7.01 6.60 3.45
CA SER A 189 7.62 5.68 4.40
C SER A 189 8.97 5.16 3.89
N ILE A 190 9.80 4.64 4.79
CA ILE A 190 10.98 3.87 4.45
C ILE A 190 10.53 2.46 4.10
N ALA A 191 11.10 1.89 3.05
CA ALA A 191 10.73 0.58 2.55
C ALA A 191 11.93 -0.36 2.51
N TYR A 192 11.67 -1.65 2.71
CA TYR A 192 12.63 -2.74 2.63
C TYR A 192 12.15 -3.79 1.65
N GLN A 193 13.10 -4.43 0.98
CA GLN A 193 12.83 -5.50 0.02
C GLN A 193 13.82 -6.64 0.22
N ALA A 194 13.32 -7.88 0.12
CA ALA A 194 14.11 -9.07 -0.10
C ALA A 194 13.44 -9.92 -1.18
N GLY A 195 14.22 -10.54 -2.06
CA GLY A 195 13.67 -11.33 -3.16
C GLY A 195 14.62 -12.42 -3.61
N PHE A 196 14.05 -13.41 -4.29
CA PHE A 196 14.79 -14.49 -4.92
C PHE A 196 14.01 -15.05 -6.11
N GLY A 197 14.71 -15.76 -6.98
CA GLY A 197 14.08 -16.40 -8.12
C GLY A 197 15.06 -17.09 -9.04
N ILE A 198 14.58 -17.41 -10.21
CA ILE A 198 15.34 -18.09 -11.26
C ILE A 198 15.33 -17.26 -12.54
N GLU A 199 16.43 -17.31 -13.24
CA GLU A 199 16.59 -16.78 -14.58
C GLU A 199 16.70 -17.94 -15.56
N VAL A 200 15.87 -17.93 -16.62
CA VAL A 200 15.80 -18.97 -17.64
C VAL A 200 16.13 -18.36 -18.98
N ALA A 201 16.97 -19.04 -19.75
CA ALA A 201 17.39 -18.64 -21.09
C ALA A 201 17.93 -17.20 -21.18
N LYS A 202 18.45 -16.65 -20.07
CA LYS A 202 19.01 -15.30 -19.92
C LYS A 202 18.01 -14.15 -20.04
N ASN A 203 16.77 -14.41 -20.40
CA ASN A 203 15.78 -13.37 -20.68
C ASN A 203 14.55 -13.45 -19.79
N LEU A 204 14.13 -14.65 -19.41
CA LEU A 204 12.95 -14.86 -18.58
C LEU A 204 13.36 -14.96 -17.10
N VAL A 205 12.66 -14.25 -16.25
CA VAL A 205 12.81 -14.30 -14.79
C VAL A 205 11.50 -14.71 -14.16
N ILE A 206 11.57 -15.65 -13.25
CA ILE A 206 10.45 -16.03 -12.38
C ILE A 206 10.95 -15.92 -10.95
N GLY A 207 10.27 -15.16 -10.14
CA GLY A 207 10.70 -14.92 -8.77
C GLY A 207 9.63 -14.42 -7.86
N CYS A 208 10.03 -14.22 -6.63
CA CYS A 208 9.19 -13.65 -5.61
C CYS A 208 9.97 -12.60 -4.82
N SER A 209 9.25 -11.65 -4.26
CA SER A 209 9.82 -10.60 -3.43
C SER A 209 8.91 -10.34 -2.25
N PHE A 210 9.52 -10.16 -1.10
CA PHE A 210 8.88 -9.68 0.12
C PHE A 210 9.15 -8.18 0.23
N TYR A 211 8.11 -7.40 0.50
CA TYR A 211 8.17 -5.98 0.73
C TYR A 211 7.60 -5.64 2.09
N ASP A 212 8.37 -4.89 2.85
CA ASP A 212 7.89 -4.11 3.98
C ASP A 212 7.96 -2.64 3.56
N LEU A 213 6.81 -2.05 3.31
CA LEU A 213 6.73 -0.67 2.81
C LEU A 213 6.64 0.37 3.93
N GLY A 214 6.86 -0.06 5.17
CA GLY A 214 6.90 0.77 6.35
C GLY A 214 5.54 1.34 6.77
N ALA A 215 5.40 1.54 8.06
CA ALA A 215 4.24 2.22 8.62
C ALA A 215 4.29 3.73 8.30
N ALA A 216 3.16 4.29 7.93
CA ALA A 216 3.00 5.73 7.78
C ALA A 216 1.61 6.18 8.18
N ALA A 217 1.56 7.27 8.94
CA ALA A 217 0.33 7.96 9.24
C ALA A 217 -0.29 8.52 7.94
N VAL A 218 -1.53 8.20 7.72
CA VAL A 218 -2.31 8.71 6.59
C VAL A 218 -3.16 9.87 7.12
N LYS A 219 -2.90 11.06 6.60
CA LYS A 219 -3.62 12.29 6.95
C LYS A 219 -4.60 12.65 5.85
N GLY A 220 -5.54 13.50 6.18
CA GLY A 220 -6.46 13.99 5.18
C GLY A 220 -7.67 14.70 5.76
N ASP A 221 -8.57 15.09 4.86
CA ASP A 221 -9.82 15.75 5.20
C ASP A 221 -10.91 14.72 5.54
N GLN A 222 -11.53 14.85 6.71
CA GLN A 222 -12.76 14.16 7.03
C GLN A 222 -13.93 15.12 6.94
N THR A 223 -14.91 14.81 6.10
CA THR A 223 -16.17 15.56 5.99
C THR A 223 -17.31 14.72 6.50
N ILE A 224 -17.97 15.18 7.56
CA ILE A 224 -19.15 14.54 8.14
C ILE A 224 -20.37 15.38 7.80
N LYS A 225 -21.35 14.77 7.11
CA LYS A 225 -22.63 15.37 6.78
C LYS A 225 -23.72 14.62 7.54
N THR A 226 -24.36 15.29 8.48
CA THR A 226 -25.49 14.74 9.25
C THR A 226 -26.78 15.38 8.77
N LYS A 227 -27.70 14.56 8.29
CA LYS A 227 -29.02 14.99 7.83
C LYS A 227 -30.09 14.39 8.70
N THR A 228 -30.93 15.25 9.30
CA THR A 228 -32.17 14.85 9.97
C THR A 228 -33.25 14.74 8.90
N LEU A 229 -33.78 13.54 8.67
CA LEU A 229 -34.68 13.28 7.53
C LEU A 229 -36.06 13.91 7.75
N ASN A 230 -36.51 14.03 9.00
CA ASN A 230 -37.81 14.62 9.32
C ASN A 230 -37.83 16.13 9.04
N ASP A 231 -36.75 16.85 9.30
CA ASP A 231 -36.71 18.34 9.21
C ASP A 231 -35.91 18.84 7.98
N ASN A 232 -35.33 17.94 7.21
CA ASN A 232 -34.45 18.25 6.07
C ASN A 232 -33.25 19.14 6.42
N VAL A 233 -32.86 19.19 7.70
CA VAL A 233 -31.68 19.95 8.16
C VAL A 233 -30.44 19.15 7.90
N THR A 234 -29.44 19.79 7.30
CA THR A 234 -28.13 19.20 7.04
C THR A 234 -27.04 20.01 7.73
N ASN A 235 -26.32 19.35 8.62
CA ASN A 235 -25.11 19.90 9.24
C ASN A 235 -23.88 19.29 8.56
N THR A 236 -22.88 20.12 8.26
CA THR A 236 -21.63 19.67 7.66
C THR A 236 -20.48 20.13 8.54
N THR A 237 -19.65 19.17 8.94
CA THR A 237 -18.39 19.44 9.65
C THR A 237 -17.24 18.93 8.79
N LYS A 238 -16.21 19.75 8.64
CA LYS A 238 -14.98 19.37 7.95
C LYS A 238 -13.80 19.53 8.89
N ASP A 239 -12.96 18.50 9.00
CA ASP A 239 -11.78 18.50 9.84
C ASP A 239 -10.61 17.83 9.10
N TYR A 240 -9.41 18.41 9.26
CA TYR A 240 -8.17 17.84 8.73
C TYR A 240 -7.42 17.18 9.87
N ARG A 241 -7.22 15.87 9.78
CA ARG A 241 -6.60 15.10 10.86
C ARG A 241 -5.85 13.87 10.35
N GLU A 242 -5.19 13.19 11.24
CA GLU A 242 -4.70 11.85 11.02
C GLU A 242 -5.87 10.87 11.02
N LEU A 243 -6.01 10.12 9.92
CA LEU A 243 -7.13 9.21 9.67
C LEU A 243 -6.77 7.75 9.97
N GLY A 244 -5.51 7.47 10.27
CA GLY A 244 -5.02 6.16 10.65
C GLY A 244 -3.56 5.95 10.25
N THR A 245 -3.02 4.81 10.64
CA THR A 245 -1.69 4.35 10.23
C THR A 245 -1.85 3.10 9.37
N VAL A 246 -1.16 3.04 8.25
CA VAL A 246 -1.17 1.86 7.38
C VAL A 246 0.25 1.34 7.22
N HIS A 247 0.46 0.03 7.45
CA HIS A 247 1.73 -0.64 7.31
C HIS A 247 1.67 -1.75 6.26
N PRO A 248 1.87 -1.46 4.95
CA PRO A 248 1.79 -2.48 3.93
C PRO A 248 2.99 -3.41 3.98
N VAL A 249 2.71 -4.64 4.33
CA VAL A 249 3.61 -5.78 4.20
C VAL A 249 3.01 -6.72 3.16
N MET A 250 3.81 -7.16 2.19
CA MET A 250 3.29 -7.96 1.10
C MET A 250 4.32 -8.89 0.47
N PHE A 251 3.82 -9.97 -0.09
CA PHE A 251 4.56 -10.89 -0.93
C PHE A 251 4.17 -10.67 -2.40
N LEU A 252 5.15 -10.60 -3.29
CA LEU A 252 4.93 -10.43 -4.72
C LEU A 252 5.42 -11.67 -5.47
N GLY A 253 4.52 -12.32 -6.22
CA GLY A 253 4.87 -13.32 -7.21
C GLY A 253 5.05 -12.66 -8.56
N ARG A 254 6.21 -12.84 -9.24
CA ARG A 254 6.59 -12.06 -10.42
C ARG A 254 7.10 -12.91 -11.57
N ILE A 255 6.75 -12.49 -12.77
CA ILE A 255 7.40 -12.93 -14.01
C ILE A 255 8.01 -11.69 -14.65
N GLY A 256 9.23 -11.79 -15.15
CA GLY A 256 9.94 -10.67 -15.75
C GLY A 256 10.67 -11.06 -17.02
N PHE A 257 11.01 -10.03 -17.78
CA PHE A 257 11.84 -10.12 -18.98
C PHE A 257 13.07 -9.22 -18.83
N ILE A 258 14.25 -9.79 -19.11
CA ILE A 258 15.54 -9.11 -19.07
C ILE A 258 15.95 -8.69 -20.49
N PHE A 259 16.45 -7.47 -20.61
CA PHE A 259 16.94 -6.89 -21.87
C PHE A 259 18.24 -6.12 -21.68
#